data_5a9d0cb0b7fa14a30a00b81645cee3b0
#
_entry.id   5a9d0cb0b7fa14a30a00b81645cee3b0
#
_cell.length_a   1.000
_cell.length_b   1.000
_cell.length_c   1.000
_cell.angle_alpha   90.00
_cell.angle_beta   90.00
_cell.angle_gamma   90.00
#
_symmetry.space_group_name_H-M   'P 1'
#
loop_
_entity.id
_entity.type
_entity.pdbx_description
1 polymer ?
#
loop_
_entity_poly.entity_id
_entity_poly.type
_entity_poly.pdbx_seq_one_letter_code
_entity_poly.pdbx_strand_id
1 'polypeptide(L)'
;MATYAITGATGNTGKPVALGLLEKGHAVRVLSRSAAKAKDLAARGASVFEGDLRDSELLARAFRGADAAYLMVPPDNQATDFTASQVAHASAMAEAARTSRLPRAVTLSSVGAHLTEGAGVVQGLQRMEAALNAVEGLALLHLRPSYFLENTLGQAGAVVHTGAMASPVRADLAVPMIATRDIAAYALRRLLALDFSGRGVQYLLGAGEYTYTQIASVFGQAIGRPDLAYHQAPYEQFRQVMVGMGFGESMVDRMNEFVKAMNEGRVLSSHARDAGSTTPTTLEDFAPVFRSVFEAQGGRVG
;
A
#
# COMPACT_ATOMS: atom_id res chain seq x y z
N MET A 1 13.70 -22.83 11.35
CA MET A 1 12.36 -22.20 11.43
C MET A 1 12.55 -20.82 12.03
N ALA A 2 12.16 -19.76 11.31
CA ALA A 2 12.26 -18.37 11.78
C ALA A 2 10.88 -17.88 12.24
N THR A 3 10.85 -16.79 13.03
CA THR A 3 9.62 -16.16 13.52
C THR A 3 9.47 -14.77 12.90
N TYR A 4 8.30 -14.48 12.35
CA TYR A 4 8.00 -13.20 11.71
C TYR A 4 6.78 -12.52 12.33
N ALA A 5 6.85 -11.20 12.49
CA ALA A 5 5.72 -10.38 12.93
C ALA A 5 5.22 -9.52 11.76
N ILE A 6 3.90 -9.51 11.55
CA ILE A 6 3.29 -8.86 10.38
C ILE A 6 2.22 -7.87 10.83
N THR A 7 2.41 -6.58 10.56
CA THR A 7 1.32 -5.59 10.63
C THR A 7 0.57 -5.55 9.32
N GLY A 8 -0.71 -5.14 9.34
CA GLY A 8 -1.53 -5.11 8.13
C GLY A 8 -1.79 -6.50 7.50
N ALA A 9 -1.69 -7.56 8.28
CA ALA A 9 -1.80 -8.96 7.82
C ALA A 9 -3.15 -9.34 7.19
N THR A 10 -4.15 -8.49 7.26
CA THR A 10 -5.46 -8.70 6.61
C THR A 10 -5.65 -7.90 5.32
N GLY A 11 -4.64 -7.11 4.94
CA GLY A 11 -4.64 -6.27 3.73
C GLY A 11 -4.00 -6.93 2.52
N ASN A 12 -4.01 -6.21 1.39
CA ASN A 12 -3.60 -6.70 0.07
C ASN A 12 -2.11 -7.09 -0.02
N THR A 13 -1.25 -6.52 0.80
CA THR A 13 0.18 -6.86 0.82
C THR A 13 0.55 -7.76 1.99
N GLY A 14 0.08 -7.45 3.21
CA GLY A 14 0.44 -8.20 4.41
C GLY A 14 -0.13 -9.62 4.46
N LYS A 15 -1.35 -9.84 3.93
CA LYS A 15 -1.97 -11.17 3.90
C LYS A 15 -1.17 -12.17 3.03
N PRO A 16 -0.81 -11.84 1.77
CA PRO A 16 0.03 -12.74 0.98
C PRO A 16 1.42 -12.98 1.59
N VAL A 17 2.02 -11.97 2.23
CA VAL A 17 3.30 -12.16 2.95
C VAL A 17 3.12 -13.15 4.10
N ALA A 18 2.08 -12.99 4.94
CA ALA A 18 1.83 -13.90 6.05
C ALA A 18 1.58 -15.35 5.58
N LEU A 19 0.75 -15.51 4.54
CA LEU A 19 0.47 -16.82 3.96
C LEU A 19 1.74 -17.49 3.40
N GLY A 20 2.53 -16.76 2.62
CA GLY A 20 3.76 -17.29 2.05
C GLY A 20 4.80 -17.72 3.11
N LEU A 21 4.89 -17.01 4.23
CA LEU A 21 5.74 -17.40 5.35
C LEU A 21 5.22 -18.68 6.04
N LEU A 22 3.91 -18.79 6.26
CA LEU A 22 3.28 -20.00 6.83
C LEU A 22 3.49 -21.22 5.93
N GLU A 23 3.31 -21.07 4.61
CA GLU A 23 3.51 -22.13 3.61
C GLU A 23 4.97 -22.63 3.59
N LYS A 24 5.92 -21.77 3.95
CA LYS A 24 7.34 -22.14 4.09
C LYS A 24 7.69 -22.71 5.47
N GLY A 25 6.69 -22.94 6.35
CA GLY A 25 6.88 -23.58 7.65
C GLY A 25 7.46 -22.65 8.72
N HIS A 26 7.33 -21.32 8.56
CA HIS A 26 7.78 -20.35 9.54
C HIS A 26 6.71 -20.04 10.58
N ALA A 27 7.12 -19.60 11.78
CA ALA A 27 6.21 -19.08 12.78
C ALA A 27 5.80 -17.64 12.40
N VAL A 28 4.49 -17.38 12.32
CA VAL A 28 3.97 -16.07 11.91
C VAL A 28 3.06 -15.52 13.01
N ARG A 29 3.38 -14.29 13.46
CA ARG A 29 2.58 -13.50 14.40
C ARG A 29 1.92 -12.37 13.62
N VAL A 30 0.59 -12.36 13.61
CA VAL A 30 -0.18 -11.34 12.89
C VAL A 30 -0.83 -10.37 13.87
N LEU A 31 -0.68 -9.09 13.58
CA LEU A 31 -1.28 -8.02 14.37
C LEU A 31 -2.54 -7.52 13.65
N SER A 32 -3.67 -7.49 14.34
CA SER A 32 -4.95 -7.09 13.78
C SER A 32 -5.83 -6.41 14.83
N ARG A 33 -6.59 -5.39 14.42
CA ARG A 33 -7.62 -4.76 15.27
C ARG A 33 -8.81 -5.69 15.56
N SER A 34 -8.92 -6.82 14.86
CA SER A 34 -10.00 -7.79 15.02
C SER A 34 -9.48 -9.20 14.69
N ALA A 35 -9.53 -10.11 15.66
CA ALA A 35 -9.20 -11.51 15.46
C ALA A 35 -10.08 -12.17 14.40
N ALA A 36 -11.35 -11.76 14.31
CA ALA A 36 -12.27 -12.28 13.28
C ALA A 36 -11.78 -12.03 11.85
N LYS A 37 -11.12 -10.89 11.58
CA LYS A 37 -10.53 -10.59 10.27
C LYS A 37 -9.27 -11.41 9.96
N ALA A 38 -8.62 -11.97 11.00
CA ALA A 38 -7.43 -12.80 10.86
C ALA A 38 -7.73 -14.31 10.98
N LYS A 39 -9.02 -14.71 11.03
CA LYS A 39 -9.45 -16.11 11.29
C LYS A 39 -8.85 -17.10 10.30
N ASP A 40 -8.76 -16.76 9.04
CA ASP A 40 -8.17 -17.63 8.02
C ASP A 40 -6.64 -17.81 8.18
N LEU A 41 -5.93 -16.79 8.64
CA LEU A 41 -4.51 -16.88 9.00
C LEU A 41 -4.31 -17.71 10.27
N ALA A 42 -5.17 -17.53 11.28
CA ALA A 42 -5.15 -18.33 12.50
C ALA A 42 -5.39 -19.82 12.21
N ALA A 43 -6.36 -20.13 11.34
CA ALA A 43 -6.63 -21.51 10.90
C ALA A 43 -5.45 -22.18 10.16
N ARG A 44 -4.53 -21.35 9.62
CA ARG A 44 -3.28 -21.82 8.97
C ARG A 44 -2.06 -21.80 9.91
N GLY A 45 -2.27 -21.55 11.21
CA GLY A 45 -1.22 -21.61 12.23
C GLY A 45 -0.59 -20.29 12.62
N ALA A 46 -1.12 -19.14 12.16
CA ALA A 46 -0.64 -17.84 12.65
C ALA A 46 -1.10 -17.58 14.09
N SER A 47 -0.21 -17.01 14.90
CA SER A 47 -0.56 -16.46 16.21
C SER A 47 -1.12 -15.06 16.06
N VAL A 48 -2.35 -14.82 16.51
CA VAL A 48 -3.02 -13.51 16.39
C VAL A 48 -2.80 -12.67 17.63
N PHE A 49 -2.29 -11.45 17.45
CA PHE A 49 -2.18 -10.40 18.43
C PHE A 49 -3.25 -9.35 18.14
N GLU A 50 -4.34 -9.40 18.89
CA GLU A 50 -5.47 -8.50 18.71
C GLU A 50 -5.29 -7.21 19.51
N GLY A 51 -5.50 -6.06 18.89
CA GLY A 51 -5.49 -4.75 19.53
C GLY A 51 -5.16 -3.60 18.58
N ASP A 52 -4.99 -2.41 19.14
CA ASP A 52 -4.64 -1.19 18.41
C ASP A 52 -3.15 -1.21 18.04
N LEU A 53 -2.85 -0.94 16.78
CA LEU A 53 -1.46 -0.85 16.29
C LEU A 53 -0.73 0.42 16.75
N ARG A 54 -1.40 1.29 17.51
CA ARG A 54 -0.78 2.41 18.26
C ARG A 54 -0.33 2.01 19.65
N ASP A 55 -0.66 0.80 20.10
CA ASP A 55 -0.16 0.22 21.37
C ASP A 55 1.23 -0.39 21.16
N SER A 56 2.25 0.35 21.58
CA SER A 56 3.65 -0.09 21.45
C SER A 56 3.97 -1.33 22.31
N GLU A 57 3.26 -1.58 23.40
CA GLU A 57 3.46 -2.77 24.22
C GLU A 57 2.90 -4.03 23.52
N LEU A 58 1.73 -3.92 22.88
CA LEU A 58 1.18 -4.99 22.05
C LEU A 58 2.15 -5.35 20.92
N LEU A 59 2.64 -4.33 20.20
CA LEU A 59 3.62 -4.51 19.13
C LEU A 59 4.92 -5.15 19.67
N ALA A 60 5.44 -4.67 20.80
CA ALA A 60 6.65 -5.21 21.39
C ALA A 60 6.50 -6.69 21.82
N ARG A 61 5.33 -7.09 22.31
CA ARG A 61 5.05 -8.52 22.60
C ARG A 61 5.09 -9.37 21.32
N ALA A 62 4.54 -8.86 20.24
CA ALA A 62 4.56 -9.57 18.96
C ALA A 62 5.97 -9.63 18.34
N PHE A 63 6.79 -8.59 18.52
CA PHE A 63 8.14 -8.49 17.96
C PHE A 63 9.19 -9.24 18.79
N ARG A 64 8.95 -9.48 20.08
CA ARG A 64 9.94 -10.11 20.97
C ARG A 64 10.36 -11.49 20.46
N GLY A 65 11.67 -11.63 20.16
CA GLY A 65 12.24 -12.86 19.61
C GLY A 65 11.80 -13.17 18.17
N ALA A 66 11.23 -12.20 17.44
CA ALA A 66 11.06 -12.35 16.02
C ALA A 66 12.38 -12.10 15.27
N ASP A 67 12.64 -12.88 14.23
CA ASP A 67 13.82 -12.73 13.36
C ASP A 67 13.68 -11.52 12.42
N ALA A 68 12.44 -11.20 12.01
CA ALA A 68 12.12 -10.00 11.24
C ALA A 68 10.63 -9.64 11.35
N ALA A 69 10.30 -8.41 10.91
CA ALA A 69 8.92 -7.96 10.78
C ALA A 69 8.63 -7.38 9.39
N TYR A 70 7.36 -7.51 8.96
CA TYR A 70 6.79 -6.70 7.90
C TYR A 70 5.94 -5.60 8.54
N LEU A 71 6.30 -4.35 8.31
CA LEU A 71 5.69 -3.20 8.95
C LEU A 71 4.99 -2.31 7.92
N MET A 72 3.72 -2.04 8.15
CA MET A 72 2.95 -1.08 7.38
C MET A 72 2.04 -0.28 8.29
N VAL A 73 1.87 0.99 7.97
CA VAL A 73 0.90 1.88 8.64
C VAL A 73 -0.46 1.68 7.97
N PRO A 74 -1.47 1.14 8.68
CA PRO A 74 -2.80 1.03 8.12
C PRO A 74 -3.42 2.42 7.95
N PRO A 75 -4.12 2.69 6.82
CA PRO A 75 -4.84 3.94 6.68
C PRO A 75 -6.01 3.98 7.67
N ASP A 76 -6.16 5.12 8.35
CA ASP A 76 -7.34 5.45 9.14
C ASP A 76 -8.19 6.46 8.35
N ASN A 77 -9.10 5.94 7.54
CA ASN A 77 -9.87 6.72 6.58
C ASN A 77 -10.83 7.74 7.25
N GLN A 78 -11.05 7.62 8.56
CA GLN A 78 -11.95 8.46 9.34
C GLN A 78 -11.21 9.36 10.34
N ALA A 79 -9.87 9.32 10.35
CA ALA A 79 -9.10 10.13 11.27
C ALA A 79 -9.37 11.63 11.07
N THR A 80 -9.59 12.35 12.16
CA THR A 80 -9.74 13.82 12.14
C THR A 80 -8.47 14.50 11.62
N ASP A 81 -7.31 13.95 11.95
CA ASP A 81 -6.02 14.29 11.35
C ASP A 81 -5.35 12.99 10.85
N PHE A 82 -5.40 12.81 9.53
CA PHE A 82 -4.86 11.62 8.88
C PHE A 82 -3.34 11.47 9.09
N THR A 83 -2.60 12.56 8.96
CA THR A 83 -1.15 12.54 9.13
C THR A 83 -0.75 12.24 10.58
N ALA A 84 -1.43 12.86 11.56
CA ALA A 84 -1.19 12.57 12.98
C ALA A 84 -1.50 11.10 13.33
N SER A 85 -2.56 10.53 12.76
CA SER A 85 -2.87 9.10 12.93
C SER A 85 -1.75 8.20 12.39
N GLN A 86 -1.21 8.51 11.21
CA GLN A 86 -0.07 7.78 10.65
C GLN A 86 1.18 7.89 11.52
N VAL A 87 1.48 9.09 12.02
CA VAL A 87 2.63 9.35 12.91
C VAL A 87 2.50 8.57 14.22
N ALA A 88 1.30 8.48 14.80
CA ALA A 88 1.07 7.69 16.01
C ALA A 88 1.39 6.20 15.80
N HIS A 89 0.96 5.61 14.68
CA HIS A 89 1.33 4.23 14.33
C HIS A 89 2.86 4.08 14.13
N ALA A 90 3.48 5.03 13.41
CA ALA A 90 4.92 5.01 13.17
C ALA A 90 5.74 5.06 14.45
N SER A 91 5.35 5.95 15.39
CA SER A 91 5.99 6.08 16.70
C SER A 91 5.86 4.81 17.54
N ALA A 92 4.67 4.20 17.56
CA ALA A 92 4.45 2.95 18.28
C ALA A 92 5.29 1.79 17.70
N MET A 93 5.40 1.70 16.36
CA MET A 93 6.25 0.70 15.71
C MET A 93 7.74 0.88 16.05
N ALA A 94 8.23 2.13 16.02
CA ALA A 94 9.62 2.42 16.34
C ALA A 94 9.94 2.11 17.81
N GLU A 95 9.06 2.50 18.74
CA GLU A 95 9.20 2.19 20.16
C GLU A 95 9.17 0.69 20.43
N ALA A 96 8.24 -0.04 19.81
CA ALA A 96 8.15 -1.49 19.91
C ALA A 96 9.39 -2.19 19.35
N ALA A 97 9.89 -1.74 18.20
CA ALA A 97 11.11 -2.30 17.60
C ALA A 97 12.31 -2.09 18.51
N ARG A 98 12.45 -0.91 19.11
CA ARG A 98 13.50 -0.57 20.08
C ARG A 98 13.41 -1.45 21.33
N THR A 99 12.24 -1.52 21.96
CA THR A 99 12.01 -2.23 23.23
C THR A 99 12.17 -3.75 23.09
N SER A 100 11.72 -4.31 21.94
CA SER A 100 11.84 -5.74 21.65
C SER A 100 13.21 -6.14 21.09
N ARG A 101 14.06 -5.16 20.74
CA ARG A 101 15.32 -5.36 20.02
C ARG A 101 15.10 -6.13 18.71
N LEU A 102 14.08 -5.72 17.94
CA LEU A 102 13.78 -6.33 16.64
C LEU A 102 15.02 -6.21 15.73
N PRO A 103 15.57 -7.32 15.18
CA PRO A 103 16.81 -7.22 14.42
C PRO A 103 16.63 -6.71 12.98
N ARG A 104 15.47 -6.98 12.35
CA ARG A 104 15.24 -6.64 10.94
C ARG A 104 13.78 -6.26 10.70
N ALA A 105 13.55 -5.33 9.77
CA ALA A 105 12.21 -5.09 9.24
C ALA A 105 12.23 -4.72 7.76
N VAL A 106 11.24 -5.24 7.03
CA VAL A 106 10.83 -4.75 5.72
C VAL A 106 9.60 -3.87 5.93
N THR A 107 9.64 -2.63 5.44
CA THR A 107 8.51 -1.71 5.62
C THR A 107 7.82 -1.41 4.30
N LEU A 108 6.51 -1.25 4.32
CA LEU A 108 5.74 -0.71 3.22
C LEU A 108 5.70 0.82 3.35
N SER A 109 6.54 1.48 2.58
CA SER A 109 6.55 2.91 2.38
C SER A 109 5.91 3.27 1.03
N SER A 110 6.36 4.32 0.35
CA SER A 110 5.81 4.76 -0.94
C SER A 110 6.84 5.59 -1.72
N VAL A 111 6.70 5.65 -3.04
CA VAL A 111 7.22 6.79 -3.80
C VAL A 111 6.72 8.10 -3.17
N GLY A 112 7.50 9.16 -3.26
CA GLY A 112 7.19 10.43 -2.58
C GLY A 112 7.65 10.50 -1.11
N ALA A 113 8.03 9.40 -0.45
CA ALA A 113 8.55 9.41 0.91
C ALA A 113 9.92 10.13 1.06
N HIS A 114 10.54 10.53 -0.02
CA HIS A 114 11.71 11.41 -0.02
C HIS A 114 11.35 12.89 0.20
N LEU A 115 10.09 13.27 -0.02
CA LEU A 115 9.61 14.63 0.19
C LEU A 115 9.37 14.89 1.68
N THR A 116 9.94 15.96 2.19
CA THR A 116 9.78 16.36 3.60
C THR A 116 8.41 17.02 3.86
N GLU A 117 7.79 17.58 2.81
CA GLU A 117 6.48 18.22 2.85
C GLU A 117 5.78 18.13 1.50
N GLY A 118 4.47 18.34 1.46
CA GLY A 118 3.70 18.33 0.23
C GLY A 118 3.51 16.94 -0.39
N ALA A 119 3.75 15.87 0.36
CA ALA A 119 3.60 14.50 -0.10
C ALA A 119 2.20 13.91 0.19
N GLY A 120 1.28 14.70 0.71
CA GLY A 120 -0.10 14.29 0.98
C GLY A 120 -0.19 13.03 1.85
N VAL A 121 -0.90 12.01 1.37
CA VAL A 121 -1.10 10.75 2.10
C VAL A 121 0.19 9.98 2.41
N VAL A 122 1.30 10.31 1.76
CA VAL A 122 2.61 9.69 1.97
C VAL A 122 3.41 10.37 3.10
N GLN A 123 2.97 11.55 3.57
CA GLN A 123 3.70 12.33 4.57
C GLN A 123 3.96 11.54 5.85
N GLY A 124 2.98 10.77 6.33
CA GLY A 124 3.16 9.91 7.52
C GLY A 124 4.09 8.72 7.28
N LEU A 125 4.21 8.25 6.05
CA LEU A 125 5.15 7.17 5.69
C LEU A 125 6.60 7.69 5.69
N GLN A 126 6.84 8.92 5.26
CA GLN A 126 8.12 9.59 5.41
C GLN A 126 8.51 9.69 6.91
N ARG A 127 7.55 10.03 7.78
CA ARG A 127 7.75 10.06 9.24
C ARG A 127 8.00 8.66 9.81
N MET A 128 7.35 7.61 9.28
CA MET A 128 7.61 6.22 9.65
C MET A 128 9.05 5.81 9.30
N GLU A 129 9.53 6.12 8.10
CA GLU A 129 10.92 5.85 7.73
C GLU A 129 11.89 6.55 8.68
N ALA A 130 11.67 7.83 8.98
CA ALA A 130 12.51 8.60 9.89
C ALA A 130 12.53 8.01 11.32
N ALA A 131 11.35 7.68 11.87
CA ALA A 131 11.23 7.11 13.20
C ALA A 131 11.93 5.75 13.33
N LEU A 132 11.74 4.86 12.35
CA LEU A 132 12.37 3.54 12.34
C LEU A 132 13.88 3.63 12.09
N ASN A 133 14.34 4.56 11.23
CA ASN A 133 15.76 4.80 10.99
C ASN A 133 16.52 5.27 12.25
N ALA A 134 15.82 5.86 13.23
CA ALA A 134 16.41 6.26 14.51
C ALA A 134 16.58 5.08 15.49
N VAL A 135 16.03 3.89 15.20
CA VAL A 135 16.17 2.72 16.08
C VAL A 135 17.54 2.07 15.86
N GLU A 136 18.37 2.10 16.89
CA GLU A 136 19.68 1.48 16.85
C GLU A 136 19.59 -0.05 16.77
N GLY A 137 20.48 -0.65 15.98
CA GLY A 137 20.55 -2.11 15.79
C GLY A 137 19.48 -2.72 14.90
N LEU A 138 18.49 -1.93 14.44
CA LEU A 138 17.46 -2.39 13.50
C LEU A 138 17.95 -2.27 12.05
N ALA A 139 18.08 -3.39 11.36
CA ALA A 139 18.30 -3.40 9.91
C ALA A 139 16.97 -3.18 9.18
N LEU A 140 16.95 -2.25 8.23
CA LEU A 140 15.73 -1.80 7.57
C LEU A 140 15.85 -1.91 6.04
N LEU A 141 14.74 -2.36 5.43
CA LEU A 141 14.52 -2.22 3.99
C LEU A 141 13.16 -1.54 3.77
N HIS A 142 13.19 -0.25 3.41
CA HIS A 142 12.00 0.51 3.06
C HIS A 142 11.62 0.23 1.62
N LEU A 143 10.47 -0.41 1.39
CA LEU A 143 9.91 -0.58 0.06
C LEU A 143 9.15 0.70 -0.30
N ARG A 144 9.52 1.35 -1.39
CA ARG A 144 8.84 2.51 -1.96
C ARG A 144 8.15 2.13 -3.27
N PRO A 145 7.01 1.44 -3.19
CA PRO A 145 6.24 1.12 -4.39
C PRO A 145 5.65 2.38 -5.01
N SER A 146 5.46 2.32 -6.33
CA SER A 146 4.72 3.30 -7.11
C SER A 146 3.21 3.19 -6.89
N TYR A 147 2.41 3.88 -7.69
CA TYR A 147 0.96 3.91 -7.56
C TYR A 147 0.36 2.51 -7.73
N PHE A 148 -0.51 2.08 -6.80
CA PHE A 148 -1.08 0.74 -6.83
C PHE A 148 -2.13 0.62 -7.94
N LEU A 149 -2.05 -0.43 -8.75
CA LEU A 149 -3.11 -0.77 -9.71
C LEU A 149 -4.47 -0.93 -9.01
N GLU A 150 -4.49 -1.45 -7.81
CA GLU A 150 -5.69 -1.60 -6.98
C GLU A 150 -6.41 -0.28 -6.68
N ASN A 151 -5.70 0.86 -6.70
CA ASN A 151 -6.34 2.17 -6.52
C ASN A 151 -7.28 2.52 -7.68
N THR A 152 -7.07 1.93 -8.87
CA THR A 152 -7.95 2.12 -10.02
C THR A 152 -9.27 1.36 -9.89
N LEU A 153 -9.37 0.37 -8.99
CA LEU A 153 -10.60 -0.40 -8.80
C LEU A 153 -11.76 0.45 -8.29
N GLY A 154 -11.46 1.55 -7.59
CA GLY A 154 -12.48 2.54 -7.20
C GLY A 154 -13.22 3.17 -8.39
N GLN A 155 -12.64 3.10 -9.60
CA GLN A 155 -13.27 3.60 -10.83
C GLN A 155 -14.42 2.70 -11.33
N ALA A 156 -14.48 1.44 -10.93
CA ALA A 156 -15.50 0.51 -11.39
C ALA A 156 -16.93 1.01 -11.11
N GLY A 157 -17.17 1.56 -9.90
CA GLY A 157 -18.45 2.18 -9.56
C GLY A 157 -18.76 3.41 -10.40
N ALA A 158 -17.79 4.26 -10.65
CA ALA A 158 -17.98 5.42 -11.51
C ALA A 158 -18.38 4.98 -12.93
N VAL A 159 -17.71 3.96 -13.49
CA VAL A 159 -18.04 3.41 -14.83
C VAL A 159 -19.45 2.81 -14.86
N VAL A 160 -19.90 2.14 -13.80
CA VAL A 160 -21.27 1.61 -13.71
C VAL A 160 -22.31 2.73 -13.72
N HIS A 161 -22.07 3.81 -12.97
CA HIS A 161 -23.07 4.87 -12.76
C HIS A 161 -23.02 5.99 -13.80
N THR A 162 -21.84 6.31 -14.34
CA THR A 162 -21.63 7.47 -15.23
C THR A 162 -21.19 7.07 -16.64
N GLY A 163 -20.77 5.83 -16.85
CA GLY A 163 -20.25 5.37 -18.13
C GLY A 163 -18.78 5.75 -18.39
N ALA A 164 -18.10 6.44 -17.48
CA ALA A 164 -16.74 6.91 -17.65
C ALA A 164 -15.90 6.77 -16.39
N MET A 165 -14.57 6.77 -16.53
CA MET A 165 -13.63 6.91 -15.44
C MET A 165 -13.37 8.40 -15.17
N ALA A 166 -13.16 8.78 -13.91
CA ALA A 166 -12.81 10.15 -13.54
C ALA A 166 -11.93 10.20 -12.29
N SER A 167 -10.88 11.02 -12.33
CA SER A 167 -10.06 11.36 -11.16
C SER A 167 -9.32 12.69 -11.41
N PRO A 168 -8.71 13.32 -10.39
CA PRO A 168 -7.97 14.57 -10.61
C PRO A 168 -6.57 14.37 -11.21
N VAL A 169 -6.14 13.15 -11.50
CA VAL A 169 -4.88 12.88 -12.20
C VAL A 169 -4.97 13.36 -13.65
N ARG A 170 -3.92 13.98 -14.16
CA ARG A 170 -3.85 14.38 -15.56
C ARG A 170 -3.98 13.18 -16.49
N ALA A 171 -4.79 13.32 -17.53
CA ALA A 171 -5.08 12.23 -18.48
C ALA A 171 -3.83 11.73 -19.22
N ASP A 172 -2.89 12.65 -19.48
CA ASP A 172 -1.65 12.44 -20.24
C ASP A 172 -0.42 12.10 -19.37
N LEU A 173 -0.56 12.13 -18.04
CA LEU A 173 0.53 11.82 -17.14
C LEU A 173 0.80 10.30 -17.11
N ALA A 174 1.99 9.90 -17.55
CA ALA A 174 2.45 8.52 -17.42
C ALA A 174 2.85 8.27 -15.95
N VAL A 175 2.11 7.38 -15.29
CA VAL A 175 2.30 7.04 -13.86
C VAL A 175 2.84 5.61 -13.78
N PRO A 176 4.00 5.39 -13.12
CA PRO A 176 4.45 4.03 -12.81
C PRO A 176 3.41 3.35 -11.91
N MET A 177 2.97 2.15 -12.26
CA MET A 177 1.95 1.43 -11.50
C MET A 177 2.38 0.01 -11.19
N ILE A 178 2.05 -0.45 -9.98
CA ILE A 178 2.42 -1.76 -9.46
C ILE A 178 1.21 -2.49 -8.86
N ALA A 179 1.12 -3.80 -9.10
CA ALA A 179 0.15 -4.65 -8.40
C ALA A 179 0.60 -4.93 -6.96
N THR A 180 -0.31 -4.92 -6.00
CA THR A 180 0.00 -5.22 -4.58
C THR A 180 0.54 -6.63 -4.39
N ARG A 181 0.16 -7.59 -5.26
CA ARG A 181 0.73 -8.95 -5.27
C ARG A 181 2.24 -8.97 -5.54
N ASP A 182 2.73 -8.08 -6.39
CA ASP A 182 4.16 -7.98 -6.70
C ASP A 182 4.95 -7.38 -5.54
N ILE A 183 4.35 -6.39 -4.84
CA ILE A 183 4.92 -5.83 -3.61
C ILE A 183 5.06 -6.93 -2.55
N ALA A 184 3.99 -7.72 -2.36
CA ALA A 184 3.97 -8.81 -1.39
C ALA A 184 5.01 -9.89 -1.74
N ALA A 185 5.12 -10.27 -3.01
CA ALA A 185 6.11 -11.24 -3.48
C ALA A 185 7.55 -10.75 -3.24
N TYR A 186 7.80 -9.47 -3.51
CA TYR A 186 9.11 -8.87 -3.22
C TYR A 186 9.40 -8.86 -1.71
N ALA A 187 8.45 -8.39 -0.89
CA ALA A 187 8.59 -8.35 0.56
C ALA A 187 8.85 -9.75 1.15
N LEU A 188 8.07 -10.76 0.71
CA LEU A 188 8.24 -12.15 1.13
C LEU A 188 9.65 -12.67 0.80
N ARG A 189 10.13 -12.44 -0.42
CA ARG A 189 11.48 -12.85 -0.84
C ARG A 189 12.55 -12.25 0.07
N ARG A 190 12.44 -10.94 0.41
CA ARG A 190 13.42 -10.26 1.26
C ARG A 190 13.36 -10.73 2.72
N LEU A 191 12.15 -11.01 3.22
CA LEU A 191 11.97 -11.59 4.56
C LEU A 191 12.53 -13.00 4.66
N LEU A 192 12.36 -13.84 3.64
CA LEU A 192 12.91 -15.20 3.62
C LEU A 192 14.45 -15.20 3.52
N ALA A 193 15.02 -14.30 2.72
CA ALA A 193 16.45 -14.22 2.52
C ALA A 193 17.19 -13.61 3.72
N LEU A 194 16.59 -12.64 4.43
CA LEU A 194 17.19 -11.87 5.54
C LEU A 194 18.59 -11.31 5.20
N ASP A 195 18.84 -11.02 3.93
CA ASP A 195 20.13 -10.67 3.33
C ASP A 195 20.37 -9.14 3.25
N PHE A 196 19.64 -8.37 4.05
CA PHE A 196 19.82 -6.93 4.14
C PHE A 196 20.34 -6.52 5.53
N SER A 197 21.14 -5.46 5.54
CA SER A 197 21.73 -4.87 6.73
C SER A 197 21.71 -3.34 6.61
N GLY A 198 21.93 -2.65 7.73
CA GLY A 198 21.88 -1.18 7.75
C GLY A 198 20.49 -0.65 7.38
N ARG A 199 20.44 0.43 6.61
CA ARG A 199 19.21 1.13 6.20
C ARG A 199 19.17 1.24 4.70
N GLY A 200 18.28 0.48 4.07
CA GLY A 200 18.10 0.42 2.62
C GLY A 200 16.75 0.95 2.16
N VAL A 201 16.70 1.44 0.94
CA VAL A 201 15.48 1.81 0.23
C VAL A 201 15.43 1.02 -1.08
N GLN A 202 14.28 0.43 -1.37
CA GLN A 202 14.02 -0.22 -2.65
C GLN A 202 12.79 0.37 -3.31
N TYR A 203 12.96 0.95 -4.47
CA TYR A 203 11.85 1.38 -5.31
C TYR A 203 11.27 0.18 -6.05
N LEU A 204 9.94 0.13 -6.15
CA LEU A 204 9.20 -0.90 -6.89
C LEU A 204 8.24 -0.17 -7.83
N LEU A 205 8.57 -0.11 -9.11
CA LEU A 205 7.89 0.75 -10.09
C LEU A 205 6.86 0.03 -10.98
N GLY A 206 6.64 -1.28 -10.73
CA GLY A 206 5.72 -2.08 -11.54
C GLY A 206 6.28 -2.46 -12.91
N ALA A 207 5.46 -3.02 -13.77
CA ALA A 207 5.84 -3.45 -15.11
C ALA A 207 5.99 -2.27 -16.10
N GLY A 208 5.22 -1.20 -15.89
CA GLY A 208 5.18 -0.07 -16.82
C GLY A 208 4.68 1.23 -16.20
N GLU A 209 4.62 2.24 -17.05
CA GLU A 209 4.02 3.53 -16.78
C GLU A 209 2.81 3.69 -17.69
N TYR A 210 1.68 4.09 -17.11
CA TYR A 210 0.41 4.16 -17.84
C TYR A 210 -0.25 5.50 -17.62
N THR A 211 -0.77 6.07 -18.69
CA THR A 211 -1.69 7.21 -18.60
C THR A 211 -3.09 6.73 -18.26
N TYR A 212 -3.90 7.59 -17.63
CA TYR A 212 -5.29 7.22 -17.35
C TYR A 212 -6.13 6.98 -18.62
N THR A 213 -5.75 7.59 -19.75
CA THR A 213 -6.34 7.28 -21.06
C THR A 213 -6.03 5.84 -21.48
N GLN A 214 -4.80 5.39 -21.31
CA GLN A 214 -4.41 3.98 -21.58
C GLN A 214 -5.13 3.01 -20.64
N ILE A 215 -5.23 3.35 -19.33
CA ILE A 215 -5.95 2.53 -18.36
C ILE A 215 -7.42 2.38 -18.75
N ALA A 216 -8.08 3.47 -19.14
CA ALA A 216 -9.47 3.44 -19.61
C ALA A 216 -9.61 2.54 -20.84
N SER A 217 -8.70 2.62 -21.82
CA SER A 217 -8.71 1.77 -23.00
C SER A 217 -8.58 0.28 -22.67
N VAL A 218 -7.61 -0.10 -21.82
CA VAL A 218 -7.38 -1.51 -21.44
C VAL A 218 -8.55 -2.05 -20.61
N PHE A 219 -9.03 -1.28 -19.64
CA PHE A 219 -10.18 -1.69 -18.82
C PHE A 219 -11.48 -1.72 -19.65
N GLY A 220 -11.65 -0.75 -20.56
CA GLY A 220 -12.77 -0.72 -21.49
C GLY A 220 -12.85 -1.99 -22.34
N GLN A 221 -11.72 -2.43 -22.89
CA GLN A 221 -11.65 -3.71 -23.64
C GLN A 221 -12.04 -4.90 -22.76
N ALA A 222 -11.54 -4.94 -21.51
CA ALA A 222 -11.82 -6.04 -20.58
C ALA A 222 -13.30 -6.15 -20.18
N ILE A 223 -14.05 -5.04 -20.18
CA ILE A 223 -15.48 -5.00 -19.84
C ILE A 223 -16.40 -4.89 -21.06
N GLY A 224 -15.87 -5.03 -22.29
CA GLY A 224 -16.66 -4.93 -23.53
C GLY A 224 -17.13 -3.50 -23.89
N ARG A 225 -16.43 -2.48 -23.38
CA ARG A 225 -16.66 -1.05 -23.68
C ARG A 225 -15.39 -0.40 -24.22
N PRO A 226 -14.99 -0.68 -25.47
CA PRO A 226 -13.71 -0.22 -26.03
C PRO A 226 -13.61 1.31 -26.14
N ASP A 227 -14.72 2.02 -26.06
CA ASP A 227 -14.85 3.48 -26.05
C ASP A 227 -14.86 4.12 -24.66
N LEU A 228 -14.54 3.34 -23.60
CA LEU A 228 -14.52 3.84 -22.23
C LEU A 228 -13.61 5.07 -22.10
N ALA A 229 -14.23 6.21 -21.77
CA ALA A 229 -13.52 7.47 -21.63
C ALA A 229 -12.96 7.68 -20.21
N TYR A 230 -11.89 8.48 -20.13
CA TYR A 230 -11.38 9.04 -18.89
C TYR A 230 -11.52 10.57 -18.91
N HIS A 231 -12.02 11.14 -17.83
CA HIS A 231 -12.14 12.58 -17.64
C HIS A 231 -11.32 13.04 -16.43
N GLN A 232 -10.49 14.05 -16.64
CA GLN A 232 -9.81 14.69 -15.51
C GLN A 232 -10.82 15.53 -14.74
N ALA A 233 -11.13 15.14 -13.50
CA ALA A 233 -12.04 15.86 -12.63
C ALA A 233 -11.33 17.02 -11.90
N PRO A 234 -12.03 18.12 -11.60
CA PRO A 234 -11.54 19.13 -10.68
C PRO A 234 -11.29 18.52 -9.28
N TYR A 235 -10.26 19.00 -8.57
CA TYR A 235 -9.93 18.53 -7.22
C TYR A 235 -11.09 18.69 -6.23
N GLU A 236 -11.85 19.78 -6.35
CA GLU A 236 -13.01 20.01 -5.50
C GLU A 236 -14.14 18.99 -5.76
N GLN A 237 -14.41 18.66 -7.02
CA GLN A 237 -15.38 17.62 -7.35
C GLN A 237 -14.96 16.26 -6.81
N PHE A 238 -13.69 15.91 -6.94
CA PHE A 238 -13.15 14.68 -6.35
C PHE A 238 -13.33 14.68 -4.83
N ARG A 239 -13.03 15.80 -4.17
CA ARG A 239 -13.22 15.96 -2.72
C ARG A 239 -14.67 15.68 -2.31
N GLN A 240 -15.63 16.32 -2.98
CA GLN A 240 -17.06 16.15 -2.70
C GLN A 240 -17.50 14.69 -2.86
N VAL A 241 -17.07 14.02 -3.94
CA VAL A 241 -17.39 12.61 -4.18
C VAL A 241 -16.82 11.72 -3.08
N MET A 242 -15.54 11.86 -2.74
CA MET A 242 -14.88 11.01 -1.75
C MET A 242 -15.45 11.21 -0.34
N VAL A 243 -15.72 12.46 0.06
CA VAL A 243 -16.38 12.75 1.34
C VAL A 243 -17.80 12.18 1.34
N GLY A 244 -18.56 12.32 0.24
CA GLY A 244 -19.88 11.73 0.07
C GLY A 244 -19.89 10.19 0.14
N MET A 245 -18.79 9.54 -0.24
CA MET A 245 -18.57 8.09 -0.08
C MET A 245 -18.16 7.70 1.35
N GLY A 246 -18.04 8.66 2.28
CA GLY A 246 -17.73 8.43 3.69
C GLY A 246 -16.25 8.46 4.04
N PHE A 247 -15.36 8.97 3.17
CA PHE A 247 -13.98 9.23 3.56
C PHE A 247 -13.87 10.50 4.41
N GLY A 248 -13.01 10.50 5.41
CA GLY A 248 -12.74 11.67 6.25
C GLY A 248 -12.10 12.80 5.45
N GLU A 249 -12.51 14.04 5.71
CA GLU A 249 -12.04 15.22 4.97
C GLU A 249 -10.52 15.36 5.00
N SER A 250 -9.89 15.15 6.17
CA SER A 250 -8.43 15.22 6.31
C SER A 250 -7.72 14.23 5.37
N MET A 251 -8.22 12.99 5.23
CA MET A 251 -7.63 12.04 4.29
C MET A 251 -7.80 12.49 2.85
N VAL A 252 -8.99 12.96 2.48
CA VAL A 252 -9.29 13.40 1.10
C VAL A 252 -8.44 14.61 0.73
N ASP A 253 -8.24 15.55 1.64
CA ASP A 253 -7.35 16.70 1.44
C ASP A 253 -5.89 16.26 1.21
N ARG A 254 -5.41 15.25 1.96
CA ARG A 254 -4.08 14.64 1.74
C ARG A 254 -4.02 13.88 0.41
N MET A 255 -5.11 13.22 -0.02
CA MET A 255 -5.16 12.58 -1.35
C MET A 255 -5.04 13.61 -2.46
N ASN A 256 -5.75 14.72 -2.38
CA ASN A 256 -5.65 15.82 -3.34
C ASN A 256 -4.25 16.43 -3.38
N GLU A 257 -3.62 16.63 -2.22
CA GLU A 257 -2.24 17.12 -2.14
C GLU A 257 -1.26 16.16 -2.83
N PHE A 258 -1.41 14.84 -2.59
CA PHE A 258 -0.60 13.82 -3.26
C PHE A 258 -0.78 13.85 -4.78
N VAL A 259 -2.04 13.94 -5.27
CA VAL A 259 -2.31 14.01 -6.71
C VAL A 259 -1.76 15.28 -7.33
N LYS A 260 -1.81 16.43 -6.64
CA LYS A 260 -1.16 17.66 -7.10
C LYS A 260 0.34 17.45 -7.26
N ALA A 261 1.01 16.90 -6.24
CA ALA A 261 2.44 16.61 -6.30
C ALA A 261 2.80 15.63 -7.42
N MET A 262 1.92 14.66 -7.69
CA MET A 262 2.07 13.71 -8.78
C MET A 262 1.91 14.40 -10.15
N ASN A 263 0.88 15.22 -10.33
CA ASN A 263 0.65 16.00 -11.55
C ASN A 263 1.77 17.00 -11.86
N GLU A 264 2.47 17.46 -10.84
CA GLU A 264 3.66 18.34 -10.91
C GLU A 264 4.97 17.55 -11.11
N GLY A 265 4.93 16.21 -11.16
CA GLY A 265 6.09 15.35 -11.32
C GLY A 265 6.97 15.20 -10.07
N ARG A 266 6.64 15.83 -8.95
CA ARG A 266 7.48 15.81 -7.73
C ARG A 266 7.59 14.43 -7.07
N VAL A 267 6.50 13.66 -7.10
CA VAL A 267 6.44 12.32 -6.50
C VAL A 267 7.17 11.28 -7.36
N LEU A 268 7.10 11.43 -8.68
CA LEU A 268 7.53 10.41 -9.64
C LEU A 268 9.02 10.49 -10.03
N SER A 269 9.69 11.61 -9.72
CA SER A 269 11.03 11.93 -10.22
C SER A 269 12.21 11.33 -9.43
N SER A 270 11.97 10.55 -8.40
CA SER A 270 13.00 10.17 -7.44
C SER A 270 13.84 8.95 -7.82
N HIS A 271 13.44 8.18 -8.82
CA HIS A 271 14.16 6.97 -9.22
C HIS A 271 13.89 6.60 -10.68
N ALA A 272 14.96 6.38 -11.45
CA ALA A 272 14.84 5.84 -12.79
C ALA A 272 14.54 4.33 -12.73
N ARG A 273 13.67 3.85 -13.62
CA ARG A 273 13.33 2.42 -13.72
C ARG A 273 14.56 1.60 -14.10
N ASP A 274 14.77 0.51 -13.39
CA ASP A 274 15.78 -0.50 -13.65
C ASP A 274 15.23 -1.93 -13.47
N ALA A 275 16.07 -2.94 -13.64
CA ALA A 275 15.68 -4.34 -13.45
C ALA A 275 15.30 -4.66 -12.01
N GLY A 276 15.87 -3.96 -11.03
CA GLY A 276 15.57 -4.16 -9.60
C GLY A 276 14.24 -3.55 -9.16
N SER A 277 13.80 -2.49 -9.83
CA SER A 277 12.56 -1.76 -9.56
C SER A 277 11.38 -2.22 -10.41
N THR A 278 11.62 -3.01 -11.47
CA THR A 278 10.58 -3.55 -12.36
C THR A 278 9.97 -4.83 -11.79
N THR A 279 8.65 -4.97 -11.86
CA THR A 279 7.90 -6.16 -11.41
C THR A 279 6.98 -6.68 -12.52
N PRO A 280 6.57 -7.98 -12.49
CA PRO A 280 6.05 -8.63 -13.69
C PRO A 280 4.61 -8.26 -14.10
N THR A 281 3.75 -7.83 -13.16
CA THR A 281 2.32 -7.66 -13.44
C THR A 281 2.07 -6.43 -14.32
N THR A 282 1.62 -6.66 -15.56
CA THR A 282 1.21 -5.60 -16.48
C THR A 282 -0.20 -5.08 -16.19
N LEU A 283 -0.59 -4.00 -16.86
CA LEU A 283 -1.95 -3.47 -16.77
C LEU A 283 -2.96 -4.47 -17.38
N GLU A 284 -2.58 -5.15 -18.46
CA GLU A 284 -3.38 -6.18 -19.13
C GLU A 284 -3.59 -7.40 -18.22
N ASP A 285 -2.55 -7.84 -17.50
CA ASP A 285 -2.64 -8.90 -16.50
C ASP A 285 -3.54 -8.54 -15.32
N PHE A 286 -3.71 -7.24 -15.05
CA PHE A 286 -4.55 -6.72 -13.97
C PHE A 286 -5.99 -6.47 -14.41
N ALA A 287 -6.25 -6.23 -15.69
CA ALA A 287 -7.57 -5.89 -16.23
C ALA A 287 -8.70 -6.90 -15.85
N PRO A 288 -8.47 -8.24 -15.79
CA PRO A 288 -9.46 -9.18 -15.27
C PRO A 288 -9.93 -8.90 -13.84
N VAL A 289 -9.05 -8.34 -12.99
CA VAL A 289 -9.42 -7.95 -11.60
C VAL A 289 -10.39 -6.77 -11.64
N PHE A 290 -10.12 -5.77 -12.47
CA PHE A 290 -11.02 -4.65 -12.68
C PHE A 290 -12.40 -5.12 -13.18
N ARG A 291 -12.42 -6.00 -14.19
CA ARG A 291 -13.66 -6.61 -14.71
C ARG A 291 -14.48 -7.28 -13.62
N SER A 292 -13.83 -8.11 -12.77
CA SER A 292 -14.53 -8.79 -11.66
C SER A 292 -15.16 -7.80 -10.67
N VAL A 293 -14.46 -6.69 -10.36
CA VAL A 293 -15.01 -5.64 -9.48
C VAL A 293 -16.14 -4.88 -10.15
N PHE A 294 -16.02 -4.59 -11.46
CA PHE A 294 -17.08 -3.95 -12.25
C PHE A 294 -18.37 -4.79 -12.27
N GLU A 295 -18.27 -6.10 -12.53
CA GLU A 295 -19.40 -7.05 -12.48
C GLU A 295 -20.01 -7.14 -11.09
N ALA A 296 -19.19 -7.20 -10.03
CA ALA A 296 -19.66 -7.24 -8.64
C ALA A 296 -20.43 -5.97 -8.21
N GLN A 297 -20.17 -4.84 -8.89
CA GLN A 297 -20.90 -3.58 -8.66
C GLN A 297 -22.10 -3.40 -9.58
N GLY A 298 -22.54 -4.45 -10.30
CA GLY A 298 -23.71 -4.46 -11.16
C GLY A 298 -23.43 -4.04 -12.60
N GLY A 299 -22.17 -3.90 -13.00
CA GLY A 299 -21.77 -3.66 -14.38
C GLY A 299 -22.07 -4.87 -15.27
N ARG A 300 -22.50 -4.62 -16.50
CA ARG A 300 -22.70 -5.66 -17.50
C ARG A 300 -21.60 -5.58 -18.56
N VAL A 301 -20.93 -6.68 -18.75
CA VAL A 301 -19.93 -6.82 -19.82
C VAL A 301 -20.67 -6.96 -21.13
N GLY A 302 -20.30 -6.13 -22.12
CA GLY A 302 -20.89 -6.14 -23.47
C GLY A 302 -20.42 -7.32 -24.33
#